data_f457c56796b274c5b69e9d747288ce80
#
_entry.id   f457c56796b274c5b69e9d747288ce80
#
_cell.length_a   1.000
_cell.length_b   1.000
_cell.length_c   1.000
_cell.angle_alpha   90.00
_cell.angle_beta   90.00
_cell.angle_gamma   90.00
#
_symmetry.space_group_name_H-M   'P 1'
#
loop_
_entity.id
_entity.type
_entity.pdbx_description
1 polymer ?
#
loop_
_entity_poly.entity_id
_entity_poly.type
_entity_poly.pdbx_seq_one_letter_code
_entity_poly.pdbx_strand_id
1 'polypeptide(L)'
;VILISVHGGVSYWRYGIERLVELAERGARVIMVPGCDNPDPELMALSNVSVVEAERLWQFLRQGGAGNALQLFNCIASHWLQRDYAWIEPQPLPRVGLYHPQLANPSLTDWQASWQADAPVAALLFYRTQVQAANTGFIDVFCQRLQAQGLNPLPIAVASLKEAACLDQVEDWLDQADARLIINTTAFALSNPEAPSARPFRRDIPVLQAICALDNHEQWQANAQGL
;
A
#
# COMPACT_ATOMS: atom_id res chain seq x y z
N VAL A 1 -2.26 -26.62 1.73
CA VAL A 1 -1.60 -25.54 2.46
C VAL A 1 -2.66 -24.50 2.86
N ILE A 2 -2.62 -24.04 4.11
CA ILE A 2 -3.48 -22.99 4.64
C ILE A 2 -2.55 -21.90 5.17
N LEU A 3 -2.58 -20.73 4.54
CA LEU A 3 -1.92 -19.52 5.02
C LEU A 3 -3.01 -18.57 5.51
N ILE A 4 -2.90 -18.13 6.74
CA ILE A 4 -3.89 -17.23 7.35
C ILE A 4 -3.21 -16.07 8.07
N SER A 5 -3.74 -14.88 7.83
CA SER A 5 -3.37 -13.65 8.51
C SER A 5 -4.38 -13.36 9.60
N VAL A 6 -3.93 -13.25 10.85
CA VAL A 6 -4.78 -13.08 12.04
C VAL A 6 -4.56 -11.71 12.65
N HIS A 7 -5.65 -10.92 12.76
CA HIS A 7 -5.64 -9.66 13.49
C HIS A 7 -5.93 -9.89 14.97
N GLY A 8 -5.24 -9.17 15.84
CA GLY A 8 -5.50 -9.17 17.29
C GLY A 8 -4.90 -10.35 18.07
N GLY A 9 -4.06 -11.19 17.42
CA GLY A 9 -3.34 -12.28 18.04
C GLY A 9 -4.22 -13.50 18.40
N VAL A 10 -3.64 -14.44 19.14
CA VAL A 10 -4.22 -15.75 19.46
C VAL A 10 -5.55 -15.63 20.23
N SER A 11 -5.67 -14.68 21.15
CA SER A 11 -6.84 -14.51 22.02
C SER A 11 -8.06 -13.94 21.29
N TYR A 12 -7.84 -13.18 20.22
CA TYR A 12 -8.93 -12.49 19.51
C TYR A 12 -9.81 -13.45 18.71
N TRP A 13 -9.23 -14.49 18.12
CA TRP A 13 -9.96 -15.48 17.30
C TRP A 13 -9.69 -16.92 17.76
N ARG A 14 -9.82 -17.16 19.05
CA ARG A 14 -9.48 -18.42 19.70
C ARG A 14 -10.10 -19.65 19.02
N TYR A 15 -11.39 -19.61 18.71
CA TYR A 15 -12.06 -20.72 18.02
C TYR A 15 -11.42 -21.09 16.67
N GLY A 16 -11.10 -20.10 15.85
CA GLY A 16 -10.45 -20.35 14.55
C GLY A 16 -9.05 -20.93 14.72
N ILE A 17 -8.29 -20.42 15.69
CA ILE A 17 -6.95 -20.92 15.99
C ILE A 17 -7.00 -22.41 16.40
N GLU A 18 -7.93 -22.79 17.31
CA GLU A 18 -8.12 -24.17 17.73
C GLU A 18 -8.44 -25.09 16.54
N ARG A 19 -9.31 -24.65 15.61
CA ARG A 19 -9.63 -25.42 14.39
C ARG A 19 -8.43 -25.55 13.44
N LEU A 20 -7.62 -24.52 13.32
CA LEU A 20 -6.40 -24.56 12.50
C LEU A 20 -5.34 -25.53 13.07
N VAL A 21 -5.18 -25.55 14.39
CA VAL A 21 -4.30 -26.51 15.08
C VAL A 21 -4.79 -27.95 14.84
N GLU A 22 -6.09 -28.23 14.97
CA GLU A 22 -6.63 -29.56 14.64
C GLU A 22 -6.41 -29.97 13.18
N LEU A 23 -6.49 -29.02 12.24
CA LEU A 23 -6.20 -29.30 10.83
C LEU A 23 -4.72 -29.61 10.63
N ALA A 24 -3.83 -28.92 11.34
CA ALA A 24 -2.40 -29.21 11.33
C ALA A 24 -2.08 -30.63 11.85
N GLU A 25 -2.74 -31.06 12.94
CA GLU A 25 -2.66 -32.43 13.50
C GLU A 25 -3.14 -33.50 12.53
N ARG A 26 -4.11 -33.15 11.65
CA ARG A 26 -4.62 -34.02 10.57
C ARG A 26 -3.76 -34.00 9.31
N GLY A 27 -2.60 -33.36 9.34
CA GLY A 27 -1.63 -33.33 8.25
C GLY A 27 -1.76 -32.16 7.28
N ALA A 28 -2.65 -31.18 7.55
CA ALA A 28 -2.66 -29.96 6.78
C ALA A 28 -1.40 -29.12 7.08
N ARG A 29 -0.82 -28.49 6.05
CA ARG A 29 0.21 -27.48 6.25
C ARG A 29 -0.48 -26.18 6.62
N VAL A 30 -0.31 -25.72 7.86
CA VAL A 30 -0.93 -24.52 8.39
C VAL A 30 0.12 -23.50 8.77
N ILE A 31 0.00 -22.30 8.27
CA ILE A 31 0.88 -21.17 8.51
C ILE A 31 0.04 -20.00 9.02
N MET A 32 0.29 -19.58 10.25
CA MET A 32 -0.39 -18.47 10.90
C MET A 32 0.55 -17.30 11.03
N VAL A 33 0.14 -16.15 10.52
CA VAL A 33 0.97 -14.94 10.51
C VAL A 33 0.18 -13.73 11.02
N PRO A 34 0.86 -12.70 11.58
CA PRO A 34 0.19 -11.50 12.01
C PRO A 34 -0.52 -10.78 10.85
N GLY A 35 -1.69 -10.22 11.13
CA GLY A 35 -2.45 -9.36 10.21
C GLY A 35 -2.07 -7.88 10.28
N CYS A 36 -0.98 -7.54 10.94
CA CYS A 36 -0.46 -6.18 11.11
C CYS A 36 1.05 -6.15 10.93
N ASP A 37 1.64 -4.96 11.00
CA ASP A 37 3.09 -4.76 10.82
C ASP A 37 3.93 -5.19 12.03
N ASN A 38 3.31 -5.52 13.16
CA ASN A 38 4.03 -5.97 14.35
C ASN A 38 4.16 -7.50 14.36
N PRO A 39 5.34 -8.05 14.67
CA PRO A 39 5.53 -9.48 14.79
C PRO A 39 4.72 -10.05 15.96
N ASP A 40 4.19 -11.25 15.80
CA ASP A 40 3.50 -12.03 16.82
C ASP A 40 4.13 -13.44 16.89
N PRO A 41 5.21 -13.62 17.66
CA PRO A 41 5.90 -14.90 17.76
C PRO A 41 5.01 -16.01 18.35
N GLU A 42 4.09 -15.69 19.26
CA GLU A 42 3.17 -16.65 19.86
C GLU A 42 2.22 -17.24 18.82
N LEU A 43 1.61 -16.39 17.99
CA LEU A 43 0.78 -16.81 16.87
C LEU A 43 1.57 -17.62 15.84
N MET A 44 2.74 -17.14 15.46
CA MET A 44 3.57 -17.79 14.43
C MET A 44 4.08 -19.15 14.88
N ALA A 45 4.31 -19.36 16.18
CA ALA A 45 4.72 -20.65 16.76
C ALA A 45 3.65 -21.74 16.65
N LEU A 46 2.38 -21.38 16.40
CA LEU A 46 1.29 -22.34 16.15
C LEU A 46 1.30 -22.88 14.71
N SER A 47 2.13 -22.34 13.84
CA SER A 47 2.35 -22.87 12.49
C SER A 47 3.11 -24.21 12.54
N ASN A 48 2.80 -25.13 11.61
CA ASN A 48 3.57 -26.38 11.46
C ASN A 48 4.61 -26.30 10.33
N VAL A 49 5.24 -25.14 10.21
CA VAL A 49 6.41 -24.85 9.38
C VAL A 49 7.51 -24.26 10.26
N SER A 50 8.73 -24.12 9.74
CA SER A 50 9.78 -23.43 10.48
C SER A 50 9.44 -21.93 10.68
N VAL A 51 9.96 -21.34 11.76
CA VAL A 51 9.80 -19.90 12.03
C VAL A 51 10.32 -19.06 10.87
N VAL A 52 11.41 -19.49 10.23
CA VAL A 52 12.00 -18.79 9.07
C VAL A 52 11.05 -18.79 7.87
N GLU A 53 10.38 -19.91 7.62
CA GLU A 53 9.38 -20.01 6.55
C GLU A 53 8.14 -19.14 6.86
N ALA A 54 7.61 -19.21 8.08
CA ALA A 54 6.49 -18.40 8.50
C ALA A 54 6.80 -16.90 8.39
N GLU A 55 7.98 -16.49 8.86
CA GLU A 55 8.47 -15.11 8.76
C GLU A 55 8.57 -14.64 7.31
N ARG A 56 9.15 -15.46 6.42
CA ARG A 56 9.25 -15.13 4.99
C ARG A 56 7.88 -14.91 4.36
N LEU A 57 6.92 -15.79 4.63
CA LEU A 57 5.57 -15.65 4.09
C LEU A 57 4.86 -14.43 4.65
N TRP A 58 5.08 -14.11 5.93
CA TRP A 58 4.58 -12.88 6.52
C TRP A 58 5.18 -11.65 5.86
N GLN A 59 6.49 -11.65 5.57
CA GLN A 59 7.13 -10.53 4.89
C GLN A 59 6.55 -10.28 3.49
N PHE A 60 6.22 -11.31 2.70
CA PHE A 60 5.49 -11.12 1.44
C PHE A 60 4.17 -10.38 1.63
N LEU A 61 3.38 -10.78 2.64
CA LEU A 61 2.10 -10.14 2.94
C LEU A 61 2.29 -8.72 3.48
N ARG A 62 3.23 -8.55 4.39
CA ARG A 62 3.54 -7.26 5.02
C ARG A 62 4.01 -6.22 4.01
N GLN A 63 4.91 -6.59 3.11
CA GLN A 63 5.36 -5.69 2.05
C GLN A 63 4.26 -5.47 1.01
N GLY A 64 3.51 -6.52 0.67
CA GLY A 64 2.37 -6.44 -0.25
C GLY A 64 2.75 -6.12 -1.68
N GLY A 65 1.77 -5.70 -2.46
CA GLY A 65 1.92 -5.43 -3.88
C GLY A 65 1.82 -6.69 -4.74
N ALA A 66 1.47 -6.53 -6.02
CA ALA A 66 1.24 -7.65 -6.93
C ALA A 66 2.49 -8.53 -7.11
N GLY A 67 3.69 -7.92 -7.14
CA GLY A 67 4.95 -8.63 -7.26
C GLY A 67 5.18 -9.57 -6.07
N ASN A 68 5.10 -9.08 -4.84
CA ASN A 68 5.25 -9.90 -3.64
C ASN A 68 4.15 -10.97 -3.53
N ALA A 69 2.91 -10.66 -3.92
CA ALA A 69 1.83 -11.64 -3.93
C ALA A 69 2.13 -12.81 -4.89
N LEU A 70 2.63 -12.53 -6.10
CA LEU A 70 3.04 -13.55 -7.05
C LEU A 70 4.16 -14.42 -6.47
N GLN A 71 5.19 -13.80 -5.88
CA GLN A 71 6.32 -14.51 -5.28
C GLN A 71 5.89 -15.37 -4.07
N LEU A 72 4.92 -14.89 -3.28
CA LEU A 72 4.31 -15.67 -2.20
C LEU A 72 3.71 -16.97 -2.73
N PHE A 73 2.88 -16.90 -3.77
CA PHE A 73 2.28 -18.09 -4.36
C PHE A 73 3.30 -19.02 -5.00
N ASN A 74 4.30 -18.49 -5.69
CA ASN A 74 5.38 -19.28 -6.26
C ASN A 74 6.20 -19.98 -5.16
N CYS A 75 6.51 -19.28 -4.07
CA CYS A 75 7.20 -19.84 -2.91
C CYS A 75 6.40 -20.99 -2.27
N ILE A 76 5.11 -20.81 -2.02
CA ILE A 76 4.21 -21.84 -1.49
C ILE A 76 4.15 -23.06 -2.44
N ALA A 77 3.99 -22.81 -3.73
CA ALA A 77 3.87 -23.84 -4.73
C ALA A 77 5.16 -24.68 -4.86
N SER A 78 6.30 -24.02 -4.82
CA SER A 78 7.60 -24.68 -4.87
C SER A 78 7.89 -25.52 -3.61
N HIS A 79 7.64 -24.95 -2.41
CA HIS A 79 7.98 -25.62 -1.16
C HIS A 79 7.05 -26.78 -0.79
N TRP A 80 5.75 -26.65 -1.05
CA TRP A 80 4.76 -27.60 -0.50
C TRP A 80 3.83 -28.24 -1.52
N LEU A 81 3.78 -27.75 -2.77
CA LEU A 81 2.90 -28.30 -3.80
C LEU A 81 3.67 -29.00 -4.92
N GLN A 82 4.99 -29.22 -4.76
CA GLN A 82 5.86 -29.90 -5.73
C GLN A 82 5.78 -29.30 -7.14
N ARG A 83 5.70 -27.97 -7.21
CA ARG A 83 5.72 -27.21 -8.47
C ARG A 83 7.06 -26.50 -8.62
N ASP A 84 7.65 -26.57 -9.80
CA ASP A 84 8.94 -25.92 -10.09
C ASP A 84 8.69 -24.48 -10.57
N TYR A 85 8.34 -23.59 -9.63
CA TYR A 85 8.26 -22.16 -9.88
C TYR A 85 9.44 -21.43 -9.25
N ALA A 86 10.18 -20.69 -10.06
CA ALA A 86 11.18 -19.77 -9.54
C ALA A 86 10.51 -18.65 -8.74
N TRP A 87 11.11 -18.29 -7.63
CA TRP A 87 10.67 -17.17 -6.78
C TRP A 87 11.86 -16.44 -6.20
N ILE A 88 11.64 -15.21 -5.77
CA ILE A 88 12.64 -14.36 -5.12
C ILE A 88 12.14 -13.97 -3.73
N GLU A 89 13.06 -13.59 -2.85
CA GLU A 89 12.73 -13.10 -1.50
C GLU A 89 11.83 -11.86 -1.52
N PRO A 90 11.05 -11.62 -0.43
CA PRO A 90 10.17 -10.46 -0.33
C PRO A 90 10.91 -9.16 -0.61
N GLN A 91 10.35 -8.37 -1.52
CA GLN A 91 10.91 -7.08 -1.87
C GLN A 91 10.27 -5.98 -1.02
N PRO A 92 11.08 -5.13 -0.34
CA PRO A 92 10.54 -4.06 0.50
C PRO A 92 9.78 -3.05 -0.35
N LEU A 93 8.58 -2.67 0.12
CA LEU A 93 7.84 -1.55 -0.42
C LEU A 93 8.21 -0.29 0.37
N PRO A 94 8.73 0.77 -0.26
CA PRO A 94 9.13 2.00 0.41
C PRO A 94 7.98 2.64 1.21
N ARG A 95 8.28 3.35 2.31
CA ARG A 95 7.27 4.08 3.09
C ARG A 95 6.69 5.27 2.34
N VAL A 96 7.48 5.83 1.45
CA VAL A 96 7.06 6.84 0.48
C VAL A 96 7.73 6.52 -0.85
N GLY A 97 6.99 6.58 -1.94
CA GLY A 97 7.49 6.19 -3.25
C GLY A 97 6.66 6.77 -4.39
N LEU A 98 7.28 6.98 -5.53
CA LEU A 98 6.54 7.27 -6.74
C LEU A 98 5.80 6.00 -7.18
N TYR A 99 4.63 6.18 -7.76
CA TYR A 99 3.86 5.09 -8.36
C TYR A 99 3.81 5.26 -9.88
N HIS A 100 3.85 4.16 -10.61
CA HIS A 100 3.66 4.13 -12.06
C HIS A 100 2.91 2.86 -12.45
N PRO A 101 1.89 2.92 -13.34
CA PRO A 101 1.07 1.76 -13.69
C PRO A 101 1.86 0.59 -14.29
N GLN A 102 2.99 0.85 -14.92
CA GLN A 102 3.76 -0.13 -15.69
C GLN A 102 5.15 -0.43 -15.12
N LEU A 103 5.63 0.35 -14.14
CA LEU A 103 6.98 0.22 -13.59
C LEU A 103 6.92 -0.13 -12.11
N ALA A 104 7.72 -1.11 -11.69
CA ALA A 104 7.75 -1.58 -10.31
C ALA A 104 8.38 -0.57 -9.33
N ASN A 105 9.42 0.13 -9.76
CA ASN A 105 10.16 1.12 -8.96
C ASN A 105 10.43 2.37 -9.81
N PRO A 106 9.40 3.18 -10.10
CA PRO A 106 9.57 4.33 -10.98
C PRO A 106 10.40 5.42 -10.32
N SER A 107 11.22 6.08 -11.13
CA SER A 107 11.92 7.31 -10.80
C SER A 107 11.13 8.53 -11.27
N LEU A 108 11.51 9.71 -10.79
CA LEU A 108 10.96 10.96 -11.31
C LEU A 108 11.24 11.13 -12.82
N THR A 109 12.42 10.69 -13.26
CA THR A 109 12.82 10.75 -14.68
C THR A 109 11.90 9.90 -15.57
N ASP A 110 11.41 8.75 -15.07
CA ASP A 110 10.47 7.91 -15.82
C ASP A 110 9.14 8.64 -16.04
N TRP A 111 8.67 9.39 -15.06
CA TRP A 111 7.48 10.23 -15.20
C TRP A 111 7.74 11.41 -16.14
N GLN A 112 8.86 12.12 -15.98
CA GLN A 112 9.24 13.26 -16.82
C GLN A 112 9.34 12.88 -18.30
N ALA A 113 9.78 11.66 -18.62
CA ALA A 113 9.83 11.15 -19.99
C ALA A 113 8.45 11.04 -20.66
N SER A 114 7.38 10.93 -19.90
CA SER A 114 6.00 10.82 -20.39
C SER A 114 5.21 12.14 -20.33
N TRP A 115 5.81 13.20 -19.75
CA TRP A 115 5.13 14.47 -19.56
C TRP A 115 5.04 15.30 -20.85
N GLN A 116 3.96 16.07 -20.94
CA GLN A 116 3.79 17.07 -21.98
C GLN A 116 4.67 18.28 -21.66
N ALA A 117 5.37 18.79 -22.67
CA ALA A 117 6.16 20.01 -22.53
C ALA A 117 5.26 21.18 -22.07
N ASP A 118 5.77 22.02 -21.18
CA ASP A 118 5.13 23.21 -20.64
C ASP A 118 3.79 22.98 -19.88
N ALA A 119 3.34 21.73 -19.74
CA ALA A 119 2.16 21.44 -18.95
C ALA A 119 2.48 21.46 -17.44
N PRO A 120 1.63 22.06 -16.59
CA PRO A 120 1.88 22.13 -15.16
C PRO A 120 1.80 20.73 -14.53
N VAL A 121 2.63 20.52 -13.49
CA VAL A 121 2.66 19.27 -12.75
C VAL A 121 1.65 19.29 -11.62
N ALA A 122 0.81 18.26 -11.54
CA ALA A 122 -0.13 17.98 -10.46
C ALA A 122 0.32 16.76 -9.68
N ALA A 123 0.74 16.95 -8.43
CA ALA A 123 1.07 15.86 -7.53
C ALA A 123 -0.22 15.22 -6.97
N LEU A 124 -0.32 13.90 -7.05
CA LEU A 124 -1.43 13.11 -6.50
C LEU A 124 -0.92 12.31 -5.30
N LEU A 125 -1.24 12.74 -4.08
CA LEU A 125 -0.87 12.06 -2.84
C LEU A 125 -1.93 11.03 -2.46
N PHE A 126 -1.51 9.80 -2.19
CA PHE A 126 -2.42 8.74 -1.80
C PHE A 126 -1.73 7.75 -0.84
N TYR A 127 -2.53 6.95 -0.12
CA TYR A 127 -1.97 6.00 0.82
C TYR A 127 -1.18 4.87 0.14
N ARG A 128 0.02 4.60 0.64
CA ARG A 128 0.87 3.46 0.28
C ARG A 128 0.10 2.13 0.32
N THR A 129 -0.89 2.02 1.21
CA THR A 129 -1.74 0.83 1.34
C THR A 129 -2.47 0.46 0.05
N GLN A 130 -2.72 1.41 -0.84
CA GLN A 130 -3.29 1.12 -2.17
C GLN A 130 -2.33 0.32 -3.05
N VAL A 131 -1.04 0.67 -3.03
CA VAL A 131 0.01 -0.09 -3.72
C VAL A 131 0.19 -1.45 -3.06
N GLN A 132 0.21 -1.49 -1.73
CA GLN A 132 0.34 -2.69 -0.93
C GLN A 132 -0.78 -3.71 -1.21
N ALA A 133 -2.00 -3.23 -1.35
CA ALA A 133 -3.18 -4.03 -1.69
C ALA A 133 -3.34 -4.29 -3.21
N ALA A 134 -2.45 -3.76 -4.05
CA ALA A 134 -2.60 -3.72 -5.51
C ALA A 134 -3.95 -3.10 -5.98
N ASN A 135 -4.49 -2.17 -5.20
CA ASN A 135 -5.76 -1.48 -5.48
C ASN A 135 -5.49 -0.08 -6.04
N THR A 136 -4.82 -0.02 -7.18
CA THR A 136 -4.33 1.24 -7.79
C THR A 136 -5.18 1.72 -8.97
N GLY A 137 -6.23 1.01 -9.34
CA GLY A 137 -7.02 1.32 -10.52
C GLY A 137 -7.59 2.75 -10.54
N PHE A 138 -8.00 3.29 -9.39
CA PHE A 138 -8.49 4.68 -9.32
C PHE A 138 -7.34 5.70 -9.51
N ILE A 139 -6.12 5.37 -9.06
CA ILE A 139 -4.94 6.23 -9.27
C ILE A 139 -4.61 6.28 -10.76
N ASP A 140 -4.68 5.13 -11.45
CA ASP A 140 -4.42 5.05 -12.89
C ASP A 140 -5.40 5.92 -13.68
N VAL A 141 -6.69 5.81 -13.36
CA VAL A 141 -7.74 6.64 -13.96
C VAL A 141 -7.52 8.12 -13.65
N PHE A 142 -7.12 8.44 -12.42
CA PHE A 142 -6.84 9.82 -12.00
C PHE A 142 -5.70 10.41 -12.82
N CYS A 143 -4.59 9.69 -12.96
CA CYS A 143 -3.44 10.11 -13.79
C CYS A 143 -3.85 10.32 -15.25
N GLN A 144 -4.61 9.39 -15.84
CA GLN A 144 -5.12 9.51 -17.20
C GLN A 144 -6.00 10.75 -17.39
N ARG A 145 -6.86 11.06 -16.41
CA ARG A 145 -7.74 12.23 -16.45
C ARG A 145 -6.95 13.54 -16.32
N LEU A 146 -5.94 13.58 -15.45
CA LEU A 146 -5.05 14.74 -15.36
C LEU A 146 -4.35 15.01 -16.70
N GLN A 147 -3.77 13.97 -17.32
CA GLN A 147 -3.13 14.08 -18.64
C GLN A 147 -4.11 14.57 -19.72
N ALA A 148 -5.33 14.06 -19.73
CA ALA A 148 -6.37 14.48 -20.66
C ALA A 148 -6.79 15.95 -20.48
N GLN A 149 -6.55 16.53 -19.30
CA GLN A 149 -6.81 17.94 -18.99
C GLN A 149 -5.55 18.82 -19.15
N GLY A 150 -4.47 18.29 -19.75
CA GLY A 150 -3.24 19.04 -19.97
C GLY A 150 -2.39 19.23 -18.70
N LEU A 151 -2.49 18.33 -17.73
CA LEU A 151 -1.68 18.32 -16.51
C LEU A 151 -0.73 17.11 -16.54
N ASN A 152 0.48 17.30 -16.07
CA ASN A 152 1.44 16.22 -15.87
C ASN A 152 1.24 15.58 -14.49
N PRO A 153 0.82 14.31 -14.37
CA PRO A 153 0.63 13.68 -13.08
C PRO A 153 1.95 13.31 -12.42
N LEU A 154 1.99 13.45 -11.09
CA LEU A 154 3.06 12.94 -10.22
C LEU A 154 2.42 12.18 -9.06
N PRO A 155 2.09 10.88 -9.23
CA PRO A 155 1.46 10.10 -8.16
C PRO A 155 2.50 9.64 -7.14
N ILE A 156 2.26 9.99 -5.87
CA ILE A 156 3.14 9.73 -4.73
C ILE A 156 2.38 8.92 -3.69
N ALA A 157 2.81 7.69 -3.47
CA ALA A 157 2.31 6.81 -2.42
C ALA A 157 2.99 7.14 -1.10
N VAL A 158 2.21 7.38 -0.04
CA VAL A 158 2.75 7.73 1.28
C VAL A 158 2.21 6.83 2.38
N ALA A 159 3.06 6.43 3.32
CA ALA A 159 2.63 5.74 4.53
C ALA A 159 1.94 6.70 5.50
N SER A 160 2.54 7.88 5.71
CA SER A 160 1.99 8.93 6.55
C SER A 160 2.66 10.27 6.26
N LEU A 161 1.88 11.30 6.02
CA LEU A 161 2.37 12.68 5.91
C LEU A 161 2.72 13.32 7.28
N LYS A 162 2.41 12.63 8.39
CA LYS A 162 2.81 13.05 9.75
C LYS A 162 4.23 12.63 10.12
N GLU A 163 4.82 11.72 9.36
CA GLU A 163 6.21 11.30 9.53
C GLU A 163 7.12 12.26 8.79
N ALA A 164 8.02 12.92 9.50
CA ALA A 164 8.91 13.93 8.93
C ALA A 164 9.69 13.40 7.70
N ALA A 165 10.27 12.20 7.81
CA ALA A 165 11.03 11.60 6.70
C ALA A 165 10.17 11.34 5.45
N CYS A 166 8.88 10.99 5.62
CA CYS A 166 7.96 10.82 4.50
C CYS A 166 7.60 12.17 3.88
N LEU A 167 7.33 13.17 4.72
CA LEU A 167 7.00 14.51 4.26
C LEU A 167 8.19 15.16 3.53
N ASP A 168 9.40 15.07 4.07
CA ASP A 168 10.60 15.61 3.44
C ASP A 168 10.82 15.01 2.04
N GLN A 169 10.65 13.72 1.88
CA GLN A 169 10.79 13.07 0.57
C GLN A 169 9.69 13.52 -0.42
N VAL A 170 8.45 13.70 0.03
CA VAL A 170 7.36 14.26 -0.78
C VAL A 170 7.74 15.67 -1.24
N GLU A 171 8.17 16.52 -0.32
CA GLU A 171 8.59 17.88 -0.59
C GLU A 171 9.73 17.97 -1.62
N ASP A 172 10.72 17.06 -1.51
CA ASP A 172 11.82 16.99 -2.45
C ASP A 172 11.34 16.68 -3.87
N TRP A 173 10.37 15.77 -4.04
CA TRP A 173 9.78 15.51 -5.35
C TRP A 173 8.90 16.65 -5.85
N LEU A 174 8.14 17.32 -4.97
CA LEU A 174 7.39 18.51 -5.35
C LEU A 174 8.30 19.61 -5.89
N ASP A 175 9.46 19.81 -5.25
CA ASP A 175 10.45 20.80 -5.65
C ASP A 175 11.13 20.39 -6.98
N GLN A 176 11.61 19.16 -7.10
CA GLN A 176 12.29 18.65 -8.31
C GLN A 176 11.38 18.63 -9.55
N ALA A 177 10.09 18.36 -9.33
CA ALA A 177 9.09 18.32 -10.40
C ALA A 177 8.48 19.70 -10.70
N ASP A 178 8.81 20.74 -9.95
CA ASP A 178 8.16 22.05 -9.98
C ASP A 178 6.63 21.93 -9.93
N ALA A 179 6.12 21.13 -8.98
CA ALA A 179 4.69 20.89 -8.85
C ALA A 179 3.92 22.20 -8.63
N ARG A 180 2.79 22.36 -9.32
CA ARG A 180 1.93 23.54 -9.29
C ARG A 180 0.60 23.30 -8.57
N LEU A 181 0.28 22.06 -8.28
CA LEU A 181 -0.94 21.63 -7.61
C LEU A 181 -0.66 20.37 -6.82
N ILE A 182 -1.24 20.27 -5.63
CA ILE A 182 -1.31 19.02 -4.86
C ILE A 182 -2.77 18.58 -4.78
N ILE A 183 -3.04 17.33 -5.16
CA ILE A 183 -4.31 16.66 -4.95
C ILE A 183 -4.08 15.61 -3.87
N ASN A 184 -4.65 15.82 -2.69
CA ASN A 184 -4.49 14.93 -1.55
C ASN A 184 -5.70 14.02 -1.40
N THR A 185 -5.50 12.71 -1.51
CA THR A 185 -6.56 11.70 -1.29
C THR A 185 -6.47 11.03 0.08
N THR A 186 -5.49 11.43 0.91
CA THR A 186 -5.38 10.86 2.27
C THR A 186 -6.44 11.49 3.19
N ALA A 187 -7.02 10.65 4.08
CA ALA A 187 -8.20 11.04 4.86
C ALA A 187 -7.88 11.91 6.09
N PHE A 188 -6.61 12.09 6.46
CA PHE A 188 -6.26 12.81 7.68
C PHE A 188 -5.92 14.28 7.40
N ALA A 189 -6.40 15.15 8.30
CA ALA A 189 -6.02 16.55 8.29
C ALA A 189 -4.50 16.72 8.41
N LEU A 190 -3.93 17.49 7.52
CA LEU A 190 -2.51 17.85 7.52
C LEU A 190 -2.21 18.99 8.47
N SER A 191 -3.24 19.77 8.85
CA SER A 191 -3.09 20.89 9.78
C SER A 191 -2.90 20.41 11.22
N ASN A 192 -2.00 21.08 11.93
CA ASN A 192 -1.89 20.93 13.38
C ASN A 192 -2.94 21.83 14.04
N PRO A 193 -3.86 21.28 14.89
CA PRO A 193 -4.83 22.12 15.61
C PRO A 193 -4.18 23.20 16.49
N GLU A 194 -2.96 22.96 16.98
CA GLU A 194 -2.19 23.91 17.79
C GLU A 194 -1.50 25.00 16.97
N ALA A 195 -1.38 24.80 15.65
CA ALA A 195 -0.80 25.74 14.70
C ALA A 195 -1.62 25.79 13.40
N PRO A 196 -2.88 26.23 13.44
CA PRO A 196 -3.80 26.14 12.31
C PRO A 196 -3.40 26.98 11.10
N SER A 197 -2.50 27.96 11.28
CA SER A 197 -1.92 28.76 10.21
C SER A 197 -0.66 28.17 9.59
N ALA A 198 -0.13 27.08 10.13
CA ALA A 198 1.04 26.41 9.55
C ALA A 198 0.65 25.76 8.22
N ARG A 199 1.41 26.05 7.18
CA ARG A 199 1.21 25.43 5.87
C ARG A 199 1.63 23.96 5.96
N PRO A 200 0.84 23.04 5.40
CA PRO A 200 1.17 21.61 5.44
C PRO A 200 2.39 21.28 4.57
N PHE A 201 2.69 22.09 3.56
CA PHE A 201 3.81 21.93 2.65
C PHE A 201 4.66 23.19 2.56
N ARG A 202 5.96 23.03 2.26
CA ARG A 202 6.91 24.14 2.08
C ARG A 202 6.52 25.05 0.90
N ARG A 203 6.04 24.45 -0.18
CA ARG A 203 5.64 25.19 -1.38
C ARG A 203 4.28 25.86 -1.16
N ASP A 204 4.19 27.12 -1.60
CA ASP A 204 2.95 27.89 -1.61
C ASP A 204 2.15 27.61 -2.90
N ILE A 205 1.58 26.42 -2.99
CA ILE A 205 0.78 25.96 -4.13
C ILE A 205 -0.59 25.48 -3.64
N PRO A 206 -1.62 25.48 -4.48
CA PRO A 206 -2.94 24.97 -4.12
C PRO A 206 -2.89 23.51 -3.68
N VAL A 207 -3.65 23.21 -2.62
CA VAL A 207 -3.86 21.84 -2.14
C VAL A 207 -5.36 21.54 -2.21
N LEU A 208 -5.74 20.59 -3.06
CA LEU A 208 -7.12 20.13 -3.18
C LEU A 208 -7.27 18.82 -2.42
N GLN A 209 -8.27 18.76 -1.52
CA GLN A 209 -8.64 17.51 -0.87
C GLN A 209 -9.63 16.76 -1.75
N ALA A 210 -9.25 15.57 -2.22
CA ALA A 210 -10.13 14.64 -2.91
C ALA A 210 -10.53 13.52 -1.93
N ILE A 211 -11.83 13.43 -1.64
CA ILE A 211 -12.35 12.40 -0.73
C ILE A 211 -12.70 11.16 -1.56
N CYS A 212 -12.10 10.02 -1.20
CA CYS A 212 -12.36 8.75 -1.84
C CYS A 212 -13.44 7.99 -1.06
N ALA A 213 -14.58 7.73 -1.68
CA ALA A 213 -15.63 6.89 -1.13
C ALA A 213 -15.35 5.41 -1.43
N LEU A 214 -15.81 4.52 -0.55
CA LEU A 214 -15.78 3.07 -0.78
C LEU A 214 -16.93 2.62 -1.69
N ASP A 215 -18.03 3.37 -1.67
CA ASP A 215 -19.25 3.08 -2.43
C ASP A 215 -19.23 3.74 -3.81
N ASN A 216 -19.99 3.19 -4.76
CA ASN A 216 -20.25 3.85 -6.02
C ASN A 216 -21.20 5.05 -5.83
N HIS A 217 -21.34 5.88 -6.88
CA HIS A 217 -22.14 7.10 -6.81
C HIS A 217 -23.61 6.86 -6.45
N GLU A 218 -24.22 5.79 -6.95
CA GLU A 218 -25.63 5.43 -6.68
C GLU A 218 -25.81 5.00 -5.22
N GLN A 219 -24.90 4.17 -4.71
CA GLN A 219 -24.88 3.75 -3.31
C GLN A 219 -24.64 4.92 -2.38
N TRP A 220 -23.71 5.82 -2.73
CA TRP A 220 -23.46 7.03 -1.96
C TRP A 220 -24.68 7.96 -1.92
N GLN A 221 -25.38 8.16 -3.05
CA GLN A 221 -26.61 8.95 -3.08
C GLN A 221 -27.75 8.33 -2.27
N ALA A 222 -27.82 7.00 -2.22
CA ALA A 222 -28.85 6.29 -1.47
C ALA A 222 -28.54 6.18 0.03
N ASN A 223 -27.31 6.47 0.46
CA ASN A 223 -26.84 6.30 1.83
C ASN A 223 -26.86 7.64 2.59
N ALA A 224 -27.71 7.74 3.63
CA ALA A 224 -27.81 8.92 4.48
C ALA A 224 -26.62 9.12 5.44
N GLN A 225 -25.68 8.18 5.51
CA GLN A 225 -24.54 8.24 6.44
C GLN A 225 -23.36 9.09 5.90
N GLY A 226 -23.42 9.53 4.65
CA GLY A 226 -22.35 10.29 4.02
C GLY A 226 -21.19 9.41 3.53
N LEU A 227 -19.99 10.03 3.41
CA LEU A 227 -18.76 9.40 2.95
C LEU A 227 -18.05 8.66 4.08
#